data_81e7885a7f239b41dd213a59fb0ebd3e
#
_entry.id   81e7885a7f239b41dd213a59fb0ebd3e
#
_cell.length_a   1.000
_cell.length_b   1.000
_cell.length_c   1.000
_cell.angle_alpha   90.00
_cell.angle_beta   90.00
_cell.angle_gamma   90.00
#
_symmetry.space_group_name_H-M   'P 1'
#
loop_
_entity.id
_entity.type
_entity.pdbx_description
1 polymer ?
#
loop_
_entity_poly.entity_id
_entity_poly.type
_entity_poly.pdbx_seq_one_letter_code
_entity_poly.pdbx_strand_id
1 'polypeptide(L)'
;MSFIPRSILRTIGKFQQTLDPNAEAKVIEEFRASRLQTISSVRFLLILIIVPLLINQLSRNFVITPLVEKFWNSQELNIFLNSSQEEKALVELKKFEQRVYFKARLGKITTFSDEVVQNQLKKKAIALVEENKIESINAVTNVLTDILTAITLIILILTGKQQLSILMSFAGDITYSLSDSAKAFLIILSTDIFVGFHSPYGWQIIIESTFKHYGLPENKSLTSLFIATVPVIMDTVFKYWIFRYLNRSSPSAVATYRNMNE
;
A
#
# COMPACT_ATOMS: atom_id res chain seq x y z
N MET A 1 52.40 15.08 -16.42
CA MET A 1 51.45 16.20 -16.46
C MET A 1 50.79 16.20 -17.83
N SER A 2 49.54 15.78 -17.98
CA SER A 2 48.83 15.88 -19.27
C SER A 2 48.25 17.30 -19.40
N PHE A 3 48.84 18.10 -20.29
CA PHE A 3 48.41 19.46 -20.59
C PHE A 3 47.12 19.56 -21.41
N ILE A 4 46.44 18.44 -21.68
CA ILE A 4 45.24 18.43 -22.50
C ILE A 4 44.02 18.34 -21.56
N PRO A 5 43.11 19.34 -21.57
CA PRO A 5 41.86 19.27 -20.79
C PRO A 5 41.04 18.03 -21.15
N ARG A 6 40.51 17.36 -20.15
CA ARG A 6 39.69 16.14 -20.32
C ARG A 6 38.46 16.37 -21.25
N SER A 7 37.98 17.61 -21.34
CA SER A 7 36.92 18.01 -22.26
C SER A 7 37.32 17.84 -23.73
N ILE A 8 38.56 18.15 -24.09
CA ILE A 8 39.08 18.03 -25.46
C ILE A 8 39.20 16.55 -25.86
N LEU A 9 39.71 15.71 -24.97
CA LEU A 9 39.80 14.26 -25.22
C LEU A 9 38.42 13.65 -25.42
N ARG A 10 37.42 14.12 -24.66
CA ARG A 10 36.02 13.67 -24.74
C ARG A 10 35.37 14.13 -26.05
N THR A 11 35.72 15.34 -26.52
CA THR A 11 35.23 15.89 -27.80
C THR A 11 35.87 15.18 -28.98
N ILE A 12 37.17 14.89 -28.93
CA ILE A 12 37.86 14.11 -29.95
C ILE A 12 37.31 12.69 -30.01
N GLY A 13 37.05 12.04 -28.86
CA GLY A 13 36.42 10.72 -28.82
C GLY A 13 35.03 10.72 -29.45
N LYS A 14 34.21 11.75 -29.22
CA LYS A 14 32.91 11.93 -29.88
C LYS A 14 33.08 12.15 -31.40
N PHE A 15 34.02 12.95 -31.84
CA PHE A 15 34.34 13.16 -33.26
C PHE A 15 34.77 11.87 -33.95
N GLN A 16 35.63 11.07 -33.31
CA GLN A 16 36.05 9.77 -33.86
C GLN A 16 34.86 8.79 -33.96
N GLN A 17 33.94 8.79 -32.99
CA GLN A 17 32.69 8.00 -33.05
C GLN A 17 31.78 8.46 -34.21
N THR A 18 31.71 9.74 -34.50
CA THR A 18 30.88 10.30 -35.58
C THR A 18 31.45 10.02 -36.98
N LEU A 19 32.76 9.78 -37.08
CA LEU A 19 33.48 9.45 -38.32
C LEU A 19 33.60 7.94 -38.58
N ASP A 20 33.14 7.09 -37.66
CA ASP A 20 33.14 5.62 -37.84
C ASP A 20 32.06 5.25 -38.90
N PRO A 21 32.42 4.58 -40.01
CA PRO A 21 31.44 4.14 -41.02
C PRO A 21 30.36 3.22 -40.45
N ASN A 22 30.57 2.60 -39.27
CA ASN A 22 29.60 1.76 -38.60
C ASN A 22 28.82 2.50 -37.50
N ALA A 23 29.01 3.83 -37.34
CA ALA A 23 28.35 4.60 -36.29
C ALA A 23 26.82 4.50 -36.39
N GLU A 24 26.25 4.58 -37.59
CA GLU A 24 24.80 4.42 -37.79
C GLU A 24 24.30 3.03 -37.38
N ALA A 25 25.03 1.98 -37.75
CA ALA A 25 24.67 0.60 -37.37
C ALA A 25 24.69 0.41 -35.85
N LYS A 26 25.72 0.94 -35.17
CA LYS A 26 25.82 0.91 -33.71
C LYS A 26 24.67 1.68 -33.03
N VAL A 27 24.35 2.87 -33.50
CA VAL A 27 23.23 3.68 -32.97
C VAL A 27 21.90 2.94 -33.15
N ILE A 28 21.67 2.30 -34.29
CA ILE A 28 20.45 1.52 -34.54
C ILE A 28 20.41 0.30 -33.60
N GLU A 29 21.53 -0.37 -33.38
CA GLU A 29 21.63 -1.52 -32.49
C GLU A 29 21.38 -1.13 -31.02
N GLU A 30 22.01 -0.04 -30.56
CA GLU A 30 21.77 0.53 -29.23
C GLU A 30 20.29 0.95 -29.04
N PHE A 31 19.70 1.57 -30.05
CA PHE A 31 18.28 1.94 -30.01
C PHE A 31 17.36 0.71 -29.94
N ARG A 32 17.66 -0.34 -30.71
CA ARG A 32 16.91 -1.61 -30.64
C ARG A 32 17.06 -2.27 -29.28
N ALA A 33 18.27 -2.32 -28.73
CA ALA A 33 18.54 -2.87 -27.40
C ALA A 33 17.78 -2.10 -26.30
N SER A 34 17.84 -0.76 -26.33
CA SER A 34 17.12 0.10 -25.39
C SER A 34 15.60 -0.10 -25.49
N ARG A 35 15.06 -0.19 -26.71
CA ARG A 35 13.64 -0.47 -26.93
C ARG A 35 13.21 -1.83 -26.38
N LEU A 36 14.00 -2.87 -26.60
CA LEU A 36 13.73 -4.21 -26.06
C LEU A 36 13.81 -4.23 -24.55
N GLN A 37 14.77 -3.53 -23.95
CA GLN A 37 14.88 -3.37 -22.51
C GLN A 37 13.66 -2.66 -21.93
N THR A 38 13.20 -1.57 -22.55
CA THR A 38 12.01 -0.84 -22.11
C THR A 38 10.76 -1.73 -22.17
N ILE A 39 10.53 -2.43 -23.29
CA ILE A 39 9.37 -3.31 -23.46
C ILE A 39 9.42 -4.45 -22.43
N SER A 40 10.57 -5.07 -22.22
CA SER A 40 10.75 -6.15 -21.24
C SER A 40 10.50 -5.66 -19.82
N SER A 41 10.99 -4.46 -19.46
CA SER A 41 10.81 -3.84 -18.15
C SER A 41 9.33 -3.54 -17.87
N VAL A 42 8.65 -2.90 -18.82
CA VAL A 42 7.22 -2.57 -18.70
C VAL A 42 6.37 -3.85 -18.60
N ARG A 43 6.65 -4.84 -19.45
CA ARG A 43 5.96 -6.13 -19.41
C ARG A 43 6.14 -6.81 -18.05
N PHE A 44 7.35 -6.87 -17.54
CA PHE A 44 7.62 -7.51 -16.25
C PHE A 44 6.99 -6.75 -15.09
N LEU A 45 7.01 -5.40 -15.11
CA LEU A 45 6.33 -4.57 -14.14
C LEU A 45 4.82 -4.86 -14.12
N LEU A 46 4.20 -4.95 -15.31
CA LEU A 46 2.78 -5.30 -15.42
C LEU A 46 2.49 -6.71 -14.86
N ILE A 47 3.35 -7.69 -15.14
CA ILE A 47 3.22 -9.06 -14.58
C ILE A 47 3.33 -9.02 -13.06
N LEU A 48 4.28 -8.29 -12.48
CA LEU A 48 4.45 -8.15 -11.03
C LEU A 48 3.25 -7.51 -10.33
N ILE A 49 2.49 -6.68 -11.02
CA ILE A 49 1.29 -6.04 -10.47
C ILE A 49 0.05 -6.90 -10.74
N ILE A 50 -0.18 -7.27 -12.01
CA ILE A 50 -1.44 -7.89 -12.44
C ILE A 50 -1.58 -9.33 -11.93
N VAL A 51 -0.51 -10.13 -12.01
CA VAL A 51 -0.61 -11.55 -11.63
C VAL A 51 -0.93 -11.74 -10.14
N PRO A 52 -0.24 -11.08 -9.17
CA PRO A 52 -0.62 -11.19 -7.77
C PRO A 52 -2.04 -10.70 -7.48
N LEU A 53 -2.48 -9.60 -8.12
CA LEU A 53 -3.86 -9.09 -7.97
C LEU A 53 -4.91 -10.08 -8.50
N LEU A 54 -4.67 -10.68 -9.65
CA LEU A 54 -5.56 -11.71 -10.21
C LEU A 54 -5.61 -12.94 -9.31
N ILE A 55 -4.47 -13.43 -8.83
CA ILE A 55 -4.39 -14.56 -7.90
C ILE A 55 -5.13 -14.24 -6.61
N ASN A 56 -4.94 -13.04 -6.03
CA ASN A 56 -5.69 -12.60 -4.86
C ASN A 56 -7.19 -12.67 -5.11
N GLN A 57 -7.67 -12.02 -6.16
CA GLN A 57 -9.10 -11.91 -6.44
C GLN A 57 -9.75 -13.26 -6.80
N LEU A 58 -9.06 -14.07 -7.62
CA LEU A 58 -9.57 -15.38 -8.01
C LEU A 58 -9.55 -16.36 -6.83
N SER A 59 -8.45 -16.44 -6.09
CA SER A 59 -8.35 -17.33 -4.94
C SER A 59 -9.34 -16.94 -3.84
N ARG A 60 -9.51 -15.65 -3.58
CA ARG A 60 -10.50 -15.14 -2.63
C ARG A 60 -11.90 -15.64 -2.97
N ASN A 61 -12.38 -15.36 -4.18
CA ASN A 61 -13.78 -15.58 -4.53
C ASN A 61 -14.11 -17.06 -4.77
N PHE A 62 -13.21 -17.82 -5.38
CA PHE A 62 -13.51 -19.18 -5.83
C PHE A 62 -13.00 -20.28 -4.90
N VAL A 63 -12.01 -19.97 -4.05
CA VAL A 63 -11.35 -21.00 -3.23
C VAL A 63 -11.45 -20.69 -1.74
N ILE A 64 -10.87 -19.54 -1.33
CA ILE A 64 -10.66 -19.27 0.09
C ILE A 64 -11.98 -18.94 0.79
N THR A 65 -12.81 -18.01 0.25
CA THR A 65 -14.09 -17.66 0.87
C THR A 65 -15.00 -18.87 1.06
N PRO A 66 -15.26 -19.72 0.05
CA PRO A 66 -16.12 -20.90 0.24
C PRO A 66 -15.55 -21.89 1.28
N LEU A 67 -14.23 -22.04 1.33
CA LEU A 67 -13.59 -22.93 2.32
C LEU A 67 -13.73 -22.37 3.73
N VAL A 68 -13.47 -21.06 3.92
CA VAL A 68 -13.60 -20.41 5.22
C VAL A 68 -15.04 -20.44 5.69
N GLU A 69 -16.02 -20.12 4.83
CA GLU A 69 -17.45 -20.18 5.15
C GLU A 69 -17.87 -21.58 5.57
N LYS A 70 -17.47 -22.62 4.83
CA LYS A 70 -17.76 -24.00 5.18
C LYS A 70 -17.19 -24.40 6.53
N PHE A 71 -15.92 -24.01 6.77
CA PHE A 71 -15.26 -24.29 8.06
C PHE A 71 -15.93 -23.52 9.20
N TRP A 72 -16.24 -22.24 9.01
CA TRP A 72 -16.90 -21.40 10.01
C TRP A 72 -18.28 -21.89 10.38
N ASN A 73 -19.08 -22.29 9.39
CA ASN A 73 -20.42 -22.84 9.60
C ASN A 73 -20.43 -24.21 10.27
N SER A 74 -19.32 -24.96 10.21
CA SER A 74 -19.21 -26.25 10.90
C SER A 74 -18.87 -26.12 12.39
N GLN A 75 -18.44 -24.92 12.82
CA GLN A 75 -18.13 -24.61 14.22
C GLN A 75 -19.25 -23.75 14.81
N GLU A 76 -20.25 -24.37 15.45
CA GLU A 76 -21.42 -23.69 16.02
C GLU A 76 -21.10 -22.68 17.14
N LEU A 77 -19.87 -22.59 17.62
CA LEU A 77 -19.54 -21.89 18.87
C LEU A 77 -18.85 -20.53 18.74
N ASN A 78 -18.25 -20.20 17.60
CA ASN A 78 -17.50 -18.95 17.47
C ASN A 78 -18.16 -17.96 16.49
N ILE A 79 -19.03 -17.11 17.04
CA ILE A 79 -19.67 -16.01 16.28
C ILE A 79 -18.68 -14.87 16.03
N PHE A 80 -17.81 -14.60 17.02
CA PHE A 80 -16.86 -13.50 17.01
C PHE A 80 -15.42 -13.99 16.82
N LEU A 81 -14.64 -13.27 16.04
CA LEU A 81 -13.22 -13.56 15.82
C LEU A 81 -12.40 -13.22 17.07
N ASN A 82 -12.81 -12.18 17.79
CA ASN A 82 -12.13 -11.71 18.99
C ASN A 82 -13.08 -11.00 19.96
N SER A 83 -12.63 -10.83 21.23
CA SER A 83 -13.39 -10.16 22.28
C SER A 83 -13.76 -8.70 21.96
N SER A 84 -12.97 -8.00 21.15
CA SER A 84 -13.26 -6.62 20.75
C SER A 84 -14.49 -6.52 19.85
N GLN A 85 -14.71 -7.50 18.96
CA GLN A 85 -15.93 -7.57 18.14
C GLN A 85 -17.15 -7.85 19.01
N GLU A 86 -17.04 -8.78 19.96
CA GLU A 86 -18.10 -9.09 20.91
C GLU A 86 -18.49 -7.86 21.74
N GLU A 87 -17.49 -7.16 22.32
CA GLU A 87 -17.72 -5.94 23.09
C GLU A 87 -18.40 -4.85 22.27
N LYS A 88 -17.98 -4.63 21.02
CA LYS A 88 -18.63 -3.68 20.10
C LYS A 88 -20.07 -4.05 19.83
N ALA A 89 -20.35 -5.32 19.56
CA ALA A 89 -21.72 -5.80 19.32
C ALA A 89 -22.61 -5.58 20.54
N LEU A 90 -22.10 -5.89 21.73
CA LEU A 90 -22.83 -5.66 22.98
C LEU A 90 -23.09 -4.16 23.25
N VAL A 91 -22.09 -3.31 23.03
CA VAL A 91 -22.23 -1.85 23.17
C VAL A 91 -23.26 -1.30 22.17
N GLU A 92 -23.25 -1.80 20.92
CA GLU A 92 -24.20 -1.37 19.89
C GLU A 92 -25.62 -1.82 20.21
N LEU A 93 -25.79 -3.06 20.67
CA LEU A 93 -27.08 -3.58 21.10
C LEU A 93 -27.65 -2.77 22.27
N LYS A 94 -26.80 -2.45 23.27
CA LYS A 94 -27.20 -1.61 24.41
C LYS A 94 -27.57 -0.19 24.00
N LYS A 95 -26.85 0.42 23.08
CA LYS A 95 -27.20 1.74 22.52
C LYS A 95 -28.52 1.69 21.73
N PHE A 96 -28.77 0.58 21.03
CA PHE A 96 -30.06 0.39 20.34
C PHE A 96 -31.23 0.27 21.33
N GLU A 97 -31.07 -0.54 22.36
CA GLU A 97 -32.04 -0.68 23.46
C GLU A 97 -32.38 0.68 24.08
N GLN A 98 -31.34 1.45 24.48
CA GLN A 98 -31.53 2.78 25.05
C GLN A 98 -32.27 3.73 24.11
N ARG A 99 -32.00 3.66 22.80
CA ARG A 99 -32.73 4.45 21.78
C ARG A 99 -34.20 4.07 21.65
N VAL A 100 -34.52 2.78 21.73
CA VAL A 100 -35.91 2.30 21.69
C VAL A 100 -36.68 2.79 22.89
N TYR A 101 -36.13 2.64 24.11
CA TYR A 101 -36.77 3.16 25.32
C TYR A 101 -36.92 4.68 25.32
N PHE A 102 -35.92 5.41 24.83
CA PHE A 102 -36.00 6.88 24.72
C PHE A 102 -37.13 7.33 23.76
N LYS A 103 -37.25 6.68 22.58
CA LYS A 103 -38.35 6.96 21.63
C LYS A 103 -39.71 6.64 22.21
N ALA A 104 -39.81 5.57 22.97
CA ALA A 104 -41.07 5.21 23.68
C ALA A 104 -41.48 6.27 24.69
N ARG A 105 -40.56 6.77 25.52
CA ARG A 105 -40.78 7.85 26.47
C ARG A 105 -41.19 9.19 25.83
N LEU A 106 -40.79 9.43 24.59
CA LEU A 106 -41.16 10.60 23.80
C LEU A 106 -42.56 10.47 23.15
N GLY A 107 -43.29 9.34 23.38
CA GLY A 107 -44.62 9.09 22.77
C GLY A 107 -44.57 8.87 21.26
N LYS A 108 -43.39 8.66 20.68
CA LYS A 108 -43.23 8.41 19.23
C LYS A 108 -43.56 6.96 18.82
N ILE A 109 -43.82 6.08 19.77
CA ILE A 109 -44.20 4.69 19.55
C ILE A 109 -45.56 4.51 20.22
N THR A 110 -46.63 4.36 19.42
CA THR A 110 -48.02 4.31 19.86
C THR A 110 -48.43 2.99 20.55
N THR A 111 -47.63 1.92 20.33
CA THR A 111 -47.86 0.61 20.96
C THR A 111 -46.58 0.17 21.66
N PHE A 112 -46.39 0.64 22.89
CA PHE A 112 -45.30 0.18 23.75
C PHE A 112 -45.76 -1.06 24.52
N SER A 113 -45.44 -2.24 23.97
CA SER A 113 -45.48 -3.48 24.74
C SER A 113 -44.07 -4.03 24.87
N ASP A 114 -43.73 -4.59 26.01
CA ASP A 114 -42.40 -5.19 26.24
C ASP A 114 -42.09 -6.27 25.21
N GLU A 115 -43.09 -6.94 24.70
CA GLU A 115 -42.97 -7.95 23.62
C GLU A 115 -42.48 -7.34 22.30
N VAL A 116 -42.95 -6.16 21.92
CA VAL A 116 -42.50 -5.44 20.70
C VAL A 116 -41.06 -5.00 20.85
N VAL A 117 -40.65 -4.51 22.02
CA VAL A 117 -39.28 -4.12 22.32
C VAL A 117 -38.34 -5.34 22.25
N GLN A 118 -38.72 -6.44 22.90
CA GLN A 118 -37.94 -7.69 22.88
C GLN A 118 -37.77 -8.24 21.46
N ASN A 119 -38.82 -8.19 20.63
CA ASN A 119 -38.76 -8.62 19.23
C ASN A 119 -37.80 -7.73 18.40
N GLN A 120 -37.76 -6.41 18.63
CA GLN A 120 -36.85 -5.50 17.97
C GLN A 120 -35.40 -5.74 18.41
N LEU A 121 -35.17 -5.96 19.71
CA LEU A 121 -33.85 -6.29 20.26
C LEU A 121 -33.34 -7.61 19.70
N LYS A 122 -34.17 -8.64 19.66
CA LYS A 122 -33.85 -9.96 19.08
C LYS A 122 -33.45 -9.84 17.60
N LYS A 123 -34.23 -9.09 16.81
CA LYS A 123 -33.88 -8.83 15.39
C LYS A 123 -32.58 -8.10 15.25
N LYS A 124 -32.32 -7.07 16.07
CA LYS A 124 -31.02 -6.34 16.03
C LYS A 124 -29.85 -7.23 16.48
N ALA A 125 -30.04 -8.05 17.51
CA ALA A 125 -29.02 -9.00 17.97
C ALA A 125 -28.66 -10.00 16.86
N ILE A 126 -29.65 -10.60 16.19
CA ILE A 126 -29.42 -11.51 15.06
C ILE A 126 -28.68 -10.80 13.92
N ALA A 127 -29.05 -9.58 13.59
CA ALA A 127 -28.38 -8.80 12.55
C ALA A 127 -26.91 -8.50 12.91
N LEU A 128 -26.62 -8.16 14.19
CA LEU A 128 -25.25 -7.94 14.66
C LEU A 128 -24.41 -9.22 14.62
N VAL A 129 -25.00 -10.37 14.98
CA VAL A 129 -24.35 -11.68 14.88
C VAL A 129 -23.96 -11.98 13.43
N GLU A 130 -24.89 -11.79 12.49
CA GLU A 130 -24.63 -12.06 11.08
C GLU A 130 -23.58 -11.08 10.49
N GLU A 131 -23.66 -9.80 10.83
CA GLU A 131 -22.68 -8.78 10.42
C GLU A 131 -21.28 -9.13 10.92
N ASN A 132 -21.11 -9.46 12.21
CA ASN A 132 -19.82 -9.84 12.79
C ASN A 132 -19.29 -11.17 12.24
N LYS A 133 -20.18 -12.12 11.95
CA LYS A 133 -19.80 -13.37 11.29
C LYS A 133 -19.22 -13.12 9.92
N ILE A 134 -19.86 -12.30 9.09
CA ILE A 134 -19.37 -11.92 7.76
C ILE A 134 -18.01 -11.18 7.89
N GLU A 135 -17.90 -10.27 8.86
CA GLU A 135 -16.65 -9.54 9.10
C GLU A 135 -15.51 -10.49 9.51
N SER A 136 -15.79 -11.48 10.36
CA SER A 136 -14.84 -12.49 10.80
C SER A 136 -14.38 -13.40 9.65
N ILE A 137 -15.32 -13.88 8.84
CA ILE A 137 -15.02 -14.67 7.63
C ILE A 137 -14.16 -13.87 6.66
N ASN A 138 -14.52 -12.60 6.42
CA ASN A 138 -13.75 -11.73 5.54
C ASN A 138 -12.33 -11.49 6.06
N ALA A 139 -12.14 -11.28 7.35
CA ALA A 139 -10.82 -11.06 7.93
C ALA A 139 -9.91 -12.29 7.77
N VAL A 140 -10.42 -13.48 8.07
CA VAL A 140 -9.67 -14.73 7.88
C VAL A 140 -9.37 -14.97 6.39
N THR A 141 -10.36 -14.74 5.53
CA THR A 141 -10.18 -14.83 4.07
C THR A 141 -9.11 -13.87 3.57
N ASN A 142 -9.08 -12.62 4.03
CA ASN A 142 -8.08 -11.63 3.67
C ASN A 142 -6.67 -12.10 4.03
N VAL A 143 -6.46 -12.56 5.27
CA VAL A 143 -5.16 -13.07 5.73
C VAL A 143 -4.66 -14.20 4.82
N LEU A 144 -5.52 -15.18 4.54
CA LEU A 144 -5.13 -16.34 3.73
C LEU A 144 -4.84 -15.94 2.27
N THR A 145 -5.65 -15.07 1.70
CA THR A 145 -5.42 -14.58 0.32
C THR A 145 -4.18 -13.70 0.22
N ASP A 146 -3.89 -12.88 1.23
CA ASP A 146 -2.70 -12.04 1.26
C ASP A 146 -1.42 -12.88 1.38
N ILE A 147 -1.44 -13.94 2.18
CA ILE A 147 -0.32 -14.90 2.26
C ILE A 147 -0.09 -15.56 0.89
N LEU A 148 -1.15 -16.01 0.23
CA LEU A 148 -1.04 -16.63 -1.10
C LEU A 148 -0.51 -15.63 -2.14
N THR A 149 -0.97 -14.38 -2.07
CA THR A 149 -0.50 -13.29 -2.92
C THR A 149 0.97 -12.99 -2.69
N ALA A 150 1.40 -12.92 -1.43
CA ALA A 150 2.80 -12.72 -1.06
C ALA A 150 3.70 -13.86 -1.56
N ILE A 151 3.26 -15.11 -1.42
CA ILE A 151 3.96 -16.29 -1.96
C ILE A 151 4.09 -16.18 -3.48
N THR A 152 3.01 -15.80 -4.18
CA THR A 152 3.01 -15.60 -5.63
C THR A 152 4.02 -14.53 -6.04
N LEU A 153 4.03 -13.39 -5.33
CA LEU A 153 4.99 -12.30 -5.58
C LEU A 153 6.44 -12.76 -5.38
N ILE A 154 6.71 -13.50 -4.30
CA ILE A 154 8.04 -14.06 -4.03
C ILE A 154 8.47 -15.00 -5.15
N ILE A 155 7.58 -15.90 -5.61
CA ILE A 155 7.87 -16.80 -6.73
C ILE A 155 8.20 -16.02 -7.99
N LEU A 156 7.42 -14.99 -8.34
CA LEU A 156 7.67 -14.14 -9.50
C LEU A 156 9.02 -13.43 -9.42
N ILE A 157 9.40 -12.93 -8.24
CA ILE A 157 10.70 -12.29 -8.02
C ILE A 157 11.84 -13.30 -8.16
N LEU A 158 11.71 -14.48 -7.56
CA LEU A 158 12.75 -15.50 -7.57
C LEU A 158 12.94 -16.12 -8.97
N THR A 159 11.88 -16.32 -9.72
CA THR A 159 11.91 -16.86 -11.09
C THR A 159 12.29 -15.79 -12.11
N GLY A 160 11.92 -14.53 -11.86
CA GLY A 160 12.14 -13.39 -12.74
C GLY A 160 13.39 -12.56 -12.43
N LYS A 161 14.44 -13.12 -11.81
CA LYS A 161 15.64 -12.36 -11.40
C LYS A 161 16.29 -11.57 -12.53
N GLN A 162 16.36 -12.14 -13.73
CA GLN A 162 16.93 -11.47 -14.89
C GLN A 162 16.07 -10.27 -15.33
N GLN A 163 14.74 -10.48 -15.40
CA GLN A 163 13.79 -9.43 -15.74
C GLN A 163 13.75 -8.32 -14.67
N LEU A 164 13.88 -8.71 -13.41
CA LEU A 164 13.99 -7.76 -12.30
C LEU A 164 15.26 -6.91 -12.41
N SER A 165 16.41 -7.51 -12.79
CA SER A 165 17.65 -6.77 -13.04
C SER A 165 17.49 -5.76 -14.18
N ILE A 166 16.82 -6.15 -15.28
CA ILE A 166 16.53 -5.27 -16.40
C ILE A 166 15.60 -4.13 -15.96
N LEU A 167 14.57 -4.43 -15.17
CA LEU A 167 13.64 -3.43 -14.63
C LEU A 167 14.37 -2.43 -13.72
N MET A 168 15.27 -2.91 -12.84
CA MET A 168 16.07 -2.04 -11.97
C MET A 168 17.02 -1.14 -12.77
N SER A 169 17.67 -1.69 -13.82
CA SER A 169 18.50 -0.90 -14.73
C SER A 169 17.68 0.18 -15.43
N PHE A 170 16.53 -0.16 -15.97
CA PHE A 170 15.61 0.78 -16.61
C PHE A 170 15.14 1.90 -15.65
N ALA A 171 14.80 1.56 -14.41
CA ALA A 171 14.44 2.54 -13.39
C ALA A 171 15.63 3.46 -13.06
N GLY A 172 16.85 2.91 -13.01
CA GLY A 172 18.09 3.66 -12.87
C GLY A 172 18.33 4.65 -14.01
N ASP A 173 18.13 4.21 -15.26
CA ASP A 173 18.29 5.04 -16.45
C ASP A 173 17.28 6.20 -16.46
N ILE A 174 16.01 5.95 -16.10
CA ILE A 174 15.01 7.01 -15.93
C ILE A 174 15.45 8.01 -14.87
N THR A 175 15.86 7.53 -13.71
CA THR A 175 16.29 8.39 -12.60
C THR A 175 17.54 9.22 -13.00
N TYR A 176 18.46 8.63 -13.74
CA TYR A 176 19.65 9.33 -14.21
C TYR A 176 19.31 10.41 -15.24
N SER A 177 18.33 10.19 -16.12
CA SER A 177 17.93 11.14 -17.17
C SER A 177 17.16 12.36 -16.64
N LEU A 178 16.61 12.29 -15.41
CA LEU A 178 15.93 13.43 -14.79
C LEU A 178 16.92 14.54 -14.44
N SER A 179 16.50 15.80 -14.62
CA SER A 179 17.24 16.95 -14.14
C SER A 179 17.34 16.95 -12.61
N ASP A 180 18.36 17.58 -12.04
CA ASP A 180 18.56 17.66 -10.60
C ASP A 180 17.35 18.32 -9.88
N SER A 181 16.77 19.36 -10.50
CA SER A 181 15.56 20.01 -9.99
C SER A 181 14.36 19.06 -10.02
N ALA A 182 14.20 18.25 -11.07
CA ALA A 182 13.12 17.26 -11.16
C ALA A 182 13.30 16.13 -10.11
N LYS A 183 14.54 15.69 -9.88
CA LYS A 183 14.85 14.73 -8.81
C LYS A 183 14.47 15.28 -7.44
N ALA A 184 14.90 16.53 -7.14
CA ALA A 184 14.58 17.19 -5.88
C ALA A 184 13.06 17.32 -5.70
N PHE A 185 12.36 17.82 -6.73
CA PHE A 185 10.91 17.96 -6.70
C PHE A 185 10.18 16.63 -6.46
N LEU A 186 10.53 15.58 -7.19
CA LEU A 186 9.91 14.25 -7.01
C LEU A 186 10.16 13.66 -5.62
N ILE A 187 11.34 13.92 -5.05
CA ILE A 187 11.70 13.47 -3.70
C ILE A 187 10.87 14.23 -2.67
N ILE A 188 10.75 15.56 -2.79
CA ILE A 188 9.92 16.38 -1.89
C ILE A 188 8.46 15.91 -2.00
N LEU A 189 7.94 15.82 -3.22
CA LEU A 189 6.57 15.37 -3.46
C LEU A 189 6.30 13.96 -2.88
N SER A 190 7.23 13.03 -3.08
CA SER A 190 7.11 11.67 -2.53
C SER A 190 7.13 11.67 -1.00
N THR A 191 8.05 12.42 -0.38
CA THR A 191 8.09 12.54 1.09
C THR A 191 6.85 13.20 1.62
N ASP A 192 6.35 14.24 0.99
CA ASP A 192 5.14 14.95 1.42
C ASP A 192 3.89 14.06 1.25
N ILE A 193 3.83 13.22 0.23
CA ILE A 193 2.72 12.27 0.07
C ILE A 193 2.81 11.12 1.10
N PHE A 194 4.00 10.52 1.29
CA PHE A 194 4.15 9.36 2.17
C PHE A 194 4.20 9.72 3.66
N VAL A 195 4.79 10.87 3.99
CA VAL A 195 4.97 11.33 5.38
C VAL A 195 4.03 12.49 5.69
N GLY A 196 3.66 13.25 4.67
CA GLY A 196 2.81 14.43 4.72
C GLY A 196 1.33 14.19 4.94
N PHE A 197 0.92 12.96 5.26
CA PHE A 197 -0.31 12.75 6.00
C PHE A 197 -0.14 13.36 7.40
N HIS A 198 0.12 14.68 7.44
CA HIS A 198 0.15 15.46 8.68
C HIS A 198 -1.22 15.48 9.37
N SER A 199 -2.25 14.96 8.71
CA SER A 199 -3.57 14.78 9.29
C SER A 199 -3.60 13.51 10.13
N PRO A 200 -3.76 13.61 11.46
CA PRO A 200 -4.00 12.44 12.31
C PRO A 200 -5.16 11.56 11.81
N TYR A 201 -6.14 12.20 11.16
CA TYR A 201 -7.31 11.54 10.58
C TYR A 201 -6.96 10.61 9.42
N GLY A 202 -6.01 11.00 8.54
CA GLY A 202 -5.54 10.13 7.45
C GLY A 202 -4.89 8.84 7.97
N TRP A 203 -4.02 8.97 8.96
CA TRP A 203 -3.39 7.83 9.62
C TRP A 203 -4.40 6.95 10.37
N GLN A 204 -5.39 7.57 11.03
CA GLN A 204 -6.46 6.84 11.69
C GLN A 204 -7.22 5.94 10.71
N ILE A 205 -7.63 6.46 9.55
CA ILE A 205 -8.32 5.68 8.50
C ILE A 205 -7.47 4.50 8.03
N ILE A 206 -6.17 4.72 7.78
CA ILE A 206 -5.26 3.66 7.33
C ILE A 206 -5.15 2.56 8.39
N ILE A 207 -4.95 2.92 9.65
CA ILE A 207 -4.80 1.96 10.75
C ILE A 207 -6.10 1.19 10.99
N GLU A 208 -7.23 1.89 11.08
CA GLU A 208 -8.55 1.27 11.28
C GLU A 208 -8.89 0.32 10.12
N SER A 209 -8.63 0.74 8.87
CA SER A 209 -8.83 -0.11 7.70
C SER A 209 -7.93 -1.35 7.73
N THR A 210 -6.68 -1.20 8.17
CA THR A 210 -5.74 -2.31 8.32
C THR A 210 -6.20 -3.28 9.41
N PHE A 211 -6.63 -2.76 10.57
CA PHE A 211 -7.14 -3.60 11.64
C PHE A 211 -8.39 -4.36 11.22
N LYS A 212 -9.31 -3.68 10.52
CA LYS A 212 -10.51 -4.31 9.96
C LYS A 212 -10.17 -5.37 8.91
N HIS A 213 -9.19 -5.09 8.03
CA HIS A 213 -8.76 -6.03 6.99
C HIS A 213 -8.24 -7.34 7.57
N TYR A 214 -7.47 -7.27 8.66
CA TYR A 214 -6.87 -8.44 9.33
C TYR A 214 -7.69 -8.96 10.51
N GLY A 215 -8.85 -8.36 10.82
CA GLY A 215 -9.67 -8.75 11.96
C GLY A 215 -8.99 -8.54 13.31
N LEU A 216 -8.08 -7.57 13.40
CA LEU A 216 -7.37 -7.25 14.63
C LEU A 216 -8.25 -6.43 15.57
N PRO A 217 -8.11 -6.62 16.91
CA PRO A 217 -8.84 -5.83 17.88
C PRO A 217 -8.43 -4.36 17.81
N GLU A 218 -9.40 -3.46 17.67
CA GLU A 218 -9.13 -2.03 17.67
C GLU A 218 -8.77 -1.55 19.09
N ASN A 219 -7.60 -0.94 19.19
CA ASN A 219 -7.15 -0.29 20.42
C ASN A 219 -6.87 1.19 20.17
N LYS A 220 -7.80 2.05 20.61
CA LYS A 220 -7.71 3.50 20.42
C LYS A 220 -6.44 4.11 20.99
N SER A 221 -5.96 3.60 22.15
CA SER A 221 -4.75 4.10 22.79
C SER A 221 -3.51 3.77 21.95
N LEU A 222 -3.42 2.55 21.43
CA LEU A 222 -2.33 2.15 20.53
C LEU A 222 -2.38 2.92 19.21
N THR A 223 -3.57 3.09 18.64
CA THR A 223 -3.75 3.89 17.43
C THR A 223 -3.31 5.34 17.61
N SER A 224 -3.71 5.97 18.73
CA SER A 224 -3.30 7.34 19.04
C SER A 224 -1.80 7.47 19.27
N LEU A 225 -1.18 6.51 19.98
CA LEU A 225 0.26 6.48 20.20
C LEU A 225 1.02 6.30 18.88
N PHE A 226 0.56 5.42 18.00
CA PHE A 226 1.14 5.21 16.68
C PHE A 226 1.10 6.50 15.85
N ILE A 227 -0.07 7.16 15.79
CA ILE A 227 -0.26 8.40 15.02
C ILE A 227 0.62 9.53 15.56
N ALA A 228 0.84 9.59 16.87
CA ALA A 228 1.67 10.61 17.48
C ALA A 228 3.18 10.40 17.26
N THR A 229 3.63 9.16 17.05
CA THR A 229 5.07 8.82 17.06
C THR A 229 5.60 8.38 15.69
N VAL A 230 4.94 7.43 15.03
CA VAL A 230 5.49 6.77 13.83
C VAL A 230 5.65 7.72 12.65
N PRO A 231 4.69 8.59 12.30
CA PRO A 231 4.86 9.53 11.20
C PRO A 231 6.06 10.46 11.37
N VAL A 232 6.30 10.93 12.60
CA VAL A 232 7.43 11.82 12.92
C VAL A 232 8.77 11.09 12.78
N ILE A 233 8.84 9.85 13.26
CA ILE A 233 10.04 9.01 13.11
C ILE A 233 10.30 8.73 11.62
N MET A 234 9.29 8.36 10.87
CA MET A 234 9.39 8.10 9.43
C MET A 234 9.88 9.33 8.66
N ASP A 235 9.32 10.51 8.94
CA ASP A 235 9.76 11.77 8.33
C ASP A 235 11.25 12.02 8.55
N THR A 236 11.71 11.90 9.77
CA THR A 236 13.13 12.08 10.13
C THR A 236 14.04 11.07 9.42
N VAL A 237 13.65 9.81 9.40
CA VAL A 237 14.44 8.74 8.76
C VAL A 237 14.50 8.93 7.25
N PHE A 238 13.37 9.21 6.60
CA PHE A 238 13.33 9.45 5.16
C PHE A 238 14.13 10.69 4.76
N LYS A 239 13.98 11.81 5.45
CA LYS A 239 14.78 13.01 5.22
C LYS A 239 16.27 12.73 5.34
N TYR A 240 16.70 12.01 6.37
CA TYR A 240 18.09 11.62 6.54
C TYR A 240 18.60 10.75 5.36
N TRP A 241 17.86 9.73 4.94
CA TRP A 241 18.25 8.85 3.85
C TRP A 241 18.30 9.57 2.51
N ILE A 242 17.34 10.41 2.24
CA ILE A 242 17.25 11.22 1.03
C ILE A 242 18.46 12.16 0.94
N PHE A 243 18.76 12.90 2.01
CA PHE A 243 19.95 13.75 2.06
C PHE A 243 21.23 12.97 1.80
N ARG A 244 21.38 11.82 2.43
CA ARG A 244 22.53 10.96 2.24
C ARG A 244 22.65 10.45 0.81
N TYR A 245 21.56 10.07 0.19
CA TYR A 245 21.54 9.62 -1.21
C TYR A 245 21.84 10.77 -2.18
N LEU A 246 21.20 11.92 -2.03
CA LEU A 246 21.40 13.08 -2.89
C LEU A 246 22.82 13.62 -2.82
N ASN A 247 23.42 13.69 -1.63
CA ASN A 247 24.83 14.12 -1.47
C ASN A 247 25.80 13.24 -2.27
N ARG A 248 25.46 11.96 -2.48
CA ARG A 248 26.31 11.05 -3.26
C ARG A 248 26.05 11.10 -4.76
N SER A 249 24.78 11.22 -5.15
CA SER A 249 24.35 11.08 -6.54
C SER A 249 24.28 12.41 -7.28
N SER A 250 23.92 13.49 -6.62
CA SER A 250 23.74 14.80 -7.23
C SER A 250 23.82 15.92 -6.18
N PRO A 251 25.05 16.45 -5.91
CA PRO A 251 25.25 17.54 -4.96
C PRO A 251 24.47 18.83 -5.32
N SER A 252 24.22 19.06 -6.61
CA SER A 252 23.43 20.18 -7.10
C SER A 252 21.92 20.04 -6.74
N ALA A 253 21.41 18.81 -6.74
CA ALA A 253 20.04 18.55 -6.29
C ALA A 253 19.86 18.83 -4.78
N VAL A 254 20.90 18.66 -3.97
CA VAL A 254 20.86 19.00 -2.54
C VAL A 254 20.70 20.49 -2.34
N ALA A 255 21.42 21.31 -3.11
CA ALA A 255 21.29 22.77 -3.06
C ALA A 255 19.88 23.21 -3.48
N THR A 256 19.34 22.60 -4.55
CA THR A 256 17.95 22.85 -5.00
C THR A 256 16.93 22.44 -3.95
N TYR A 257 17.08 21.25 -3.35
CA TYR A 257 16.22 20.77 -2.29
C TYR A 257 16.20 21.70 -1.07
N ARG A 258 17.38 22.19 -0.66
CA ARG A 258 17.48 23.13 0.44
C ARG A 258 16.76 24.44 0.15
N ASN A 259 16.97 25.02 -1.05
CA ASN A 259 16.33 26.26 -1.46
C ASN A 259 14.79 26.14 -1.64
N MET A 260 14.26 24.92 -1.84
CA MET A 260 12.81 24.67 -1.94
C MET A 260 12.13 24.48 -0.59
N ASN A 261 12.91 24.11 0.44
CA ASN A 261 12.41 23.87 1.80
C ASN A 261 12.62 25.07 2.78
N GLU A 262 13.37 26.09 2.36
CA GLU A 262 13.48 27.39 3.03
C GLU A 262 12.43 28.36 2.47
#